data_c2b743aa683a9bd2790a03a5bbe89701
#
_entry.id   c2b743aa683a9bd2790a03a5bbe89701
#
_cell.length_a   1.000
_cell.length_b   1.000
_cell.length_c   1.000
_cell.angle_alpha   90.00
_cell.angle_beta   90.00
_cell.angle_gamma   90.00
#
_symmetry.space_group_name_H-M   'P 1'
#
loop_
_entity.id
_entity.type
_entity.pdbx_description
1 polymer ?
#
loop_
_entity_poly.entity_id
_entity_poly.type
_entity_poly.pdbx_seq_one_letter_code
_entity_poly.pdbx_strand_id
1 'polypeptide(L)'
;MRGYQRLPLVKGFGRTQRIDNWWNQPIIMAIALGIAMLYTGLRVIMLDGSIHYENHRVTSPIFSPDVLHMFHITNHPGWMNSAMLILWIPFGFRGTCYYMRKVYHRTFFQNPTACMVAKPEINHGVGYSGERGIFIINNIHRYMLYLAIIILSMKYYDVVHTMRFDDSWGFSVGTLILALESFLLTMYVISCHAFRHLFGGSLDQWRGGISSVAGRIFRFSSRHNASHNLWFWTSLAMVFLGDIFVLSVAEGLISDPSFIMG
;
A
#
# COMPACT_ATOMS: atom_id res chain seq x y z
N MET A 1 -48.04 6.69 17.82
CA MET A 1 -46.76 7.10 17.18
C MET A 1 -45.89 7.72 18.24
N ARG A 2 -44.80 7.08 18.64
CA ARG A 2 -43.83 7.66 19.58
C ARG A 2 -43.08 8.78 18.85
N GLY A 3 -43.26 10.04 19.25
CA GLY A 3 -42.55 11.15 18.64
C GLY A 3 -41.05 10.99 18.84
N TYR A 4 -40.30 11.06 17.75
CA TYR A 4 -38.83 11.14 17.83
C TYR A 4 -38.47 12.45 18.54
N GLN A 5 -37.99 12.38 19.77
CA GLN A 5 -37.37 13.52 20.42
C GLN A 5 -36.07 13.83 19.66
N ARG A 6 -36.03 14.98 19.02
CA ARG A 6 -34.79 15.49 18.44
C ARG A 6 -33.85 15.84 19.60
N LEU A 7 -32.77 15.07 19.71
CA LEU A 7 -31.72 15.42 20.67
C LEU A 7 -31.16 16.82 20.31
N PRO A 8 -30.86 17.66 21.31
CA PRO A 8 -30.31 18.99 21.06
C PRO A 8 -28.98 18.86 20.29
N LEU A 9 -28.81 19.65 19.22
CA LEU A 9 -27.59 19.72 18.47
C LEU A 9 -26.44 20.19 19.35
N VAL A 10 -25.39 19.41 19.48
CA VAL A 10 -24.16 19.78 20.17
C VAL A 10 -23.41 20.78 19.28
N LYS A 11 -23.21 22.02 19.78
CA LYS A 11 -22.46 23.05 19.05
C LYS A 11 -20.97 22.92 19.30
N GLY A 12 -20.17 23.11 18.23
CA GLY A 12 -18.71 23.11 18.26
C GLY A 12 -18.10 21.86 17.61
N PHE A 13 -16.95 22.05 16.97
CA PHE A 13 -16.22 20.99 16.29
C PHE A 13 -15.77 19.88 17.25
N GLY A 14 -15.99 18.63 16.89
CA GLY A 14 -15.58 17.47 17.68
C GLY A 14 -16.42 17.20 18.93
N ARG A 15 -17.35 18.09 19.32
CA ARG A 15 -18.26 17.85 20.46
C ARG A 15 -19.25 16.74 20.11
N THR A 16 -19.50 15.87 21.07
CA THR A 16 -20.37 14.70 20.88
C THR A 16 -21.16 14.38 22.14
N GLN A 17 -22.32 13.78 21.95
CA GLN A 17 -23.10 13.14 23.03
C GLN A 17 -22.75 11.64 23.18
N ARG A 18 -21.80 11.14 22.38
CA ARG A 18 -21.36 9.74 22.50
C ARG A 18 -20.55 9.55 23.75
N ILE A 19 -20.76 8.42 24.40
CA ILE A 19 -20.02 7.96 25.59
C ILE A 19 -18.92 6.96 25.23
N ASP A 20 -18.88 6.49 23.95
CA ASP A 20 -17.88 5.57 23.45
C ASP A 20 -16.65 6.31 22.89
N ASN A 21 -15.53 5.62 22.82
CA ASN A 21 -14.26 6.16 22.30
C ASN A 21 -14.22 6.16 20.76
N TRP A 22 -15.16 6.85 20.12
CA TRP A 22 -15.31 6.90 18.67
C TRP A 22 -14.07 7.44 17.92
N TRP A 23 -13.26 8.25 18.59
CA TRP A 23 -12.04 8.87 18.06
C TRP A 23 -10.82 7.93 18.03
N ASN A 24 -10.86 6.82 18.78
CA ASN A 24 -9.71 5.95 18.98
C ASN A 24 -9.19 5.38 17.64
N GLN A 25 -10.06 4.80 16.83
CA GLN A 25 -9.69 4.23 15.54
C GLN A 25 -9.12 5.28 14.56
N PRO A 26 -9.74 6.45 14.34
CA PRO A 26 -9.16 7.54 13.56
C PRO A 26 -7.77 7.96 14.02
N ILE A 27 -7.54 8.12 15.32
CA ILE A 27 -6.24 8.54 15.86
C ILE A 27 -5.18 7.46 15.62
N ILE A 28 -5.47 6.19 15.90
CA ILE A 28 -4.53 5.09 15.63
C ILE A 28 -4.12 5.06 14.16
N MET A 29 -5.08 5.22 13.25
CA MET A 29 -4.78 5.28 11.81
C MET A 29 -3.94 6.50 11.44
N ALA A 30 -4.21 7.67 12.00
CA ALA A 30 -3.43 8.88 11.76
C ALA A 30 -1.98 8.71 12.22
N ILE A 31 -1.78 8.18 13.41
CA ILE A 31 -0.45 7.92 13.98
C ILE A 31 0.28 6.89 13.11
N ALA A 32 -0.34 5.75 12.77
CA ALA A 32 0.28 4.70 11.97
C ALA A 32 0.71 5.21 10.59
N LEU A 33 -0.14 5.98 9.91
CA LEU A 33 0.19 6.57 8.61
C LEU A 33 1.26 7.66 8.73
N GLY A 34 1.20 8.50 9.78
CA GLY A 34 2.20 9.53 10.04
C GLY A 34 3.58 8.93 10.28
N ILE A 35 3.68 7.88 11.10
CA ILE A 35 4.93 7.15 11.33
C ILE A 35 5.43 6.52 10.02
N ALA A 36 4.55 5.89 9.25
CA ALA A 36 4.91 5.29 7.98
C ALA A 36 5.48 6.30 6.99
N MET A 37 4.86 7.46 6.84
CA MET A 37 5.33 8.53 5.96
C MET A 37 6.65 9.13 6.46
N LEU A 38 6.77 9.41 7.75
CA LEU A 38 7.99 9.96 8.34
C LEU A 38 9.16 8.99 8.18
N TYR A 39 8.95 7.72 8.54
CA TYR A 39 9.98 6.68 8.40
C TYR A 39 10.46 6.57 6.95
N THR A 40 9.54 6.41 6.00
CA THR A 40 9.91 6.30 4.57
C THR A 40 10.65 7.55 4.08
N GLY A 41 10.17 8.74 4.46
CA GLY A 41 10.82 10.00 4.09
C GLY A 41 12.25 10.09 4.63
N LEU A 42 12.47 9.74 5.90
CA LEU A 42 13.78 9.72 6.53
C LEU A 42 14.70 8.69 5.85
N ARG A 43 14.19 7.48 5.58
CA ARG A 43 14.97 6.44 4.88
C ARG A 43 15.44 6.88 3.50
N VAL A 44 14.59 7.56 2.75
CA VAL A 44 14.89 7.98 1.37
C VAL A 44 15.81 9.21 1.32
N ILE A 45 15.67 10.14 2.26
CA ILE A 45 16.34 11.44 2.20
C ILE A 45 17.62 11.47 3.03
N MET A 46 17.58 10.94 4.26
CA MET A 46 18.66 11.13 5.24
C MET A 46 19.57 9.90 5.38
N LEU A 47 19.03 8.72 5.16
CA LEU A 47 19.81 7.49 5.21
C LEU A 47 20.13 7.16 3.76
N ASP A 48 21.40 7.24 3.41
CA ASP A 48 21.88 6.93 2.09
C ASP A 48 21.25 5.60 1.63
N GLY A 49 20.47 5.68 0.56
CA GLY A 49 19.72 4.54 0.04
C GLY A 49 20.58 3.42 -0.55
N SER A 50 21.88 3.67 -0.57
CA SER A 50 22.92 2.74 -1.00
C SER A 50 23.22 1.64 0.02
N ILE A 51 22.21 1.15 0.77
CA ILE A 51 22.30 -0.18 1.33
C ILE A 51 22.17 -1.15 0.14
N HIS A 52 23.04 -0.94 -0.80
CA HIS A 52 23.36 -1.85 -1.87
C HIS A 52 24.27 -2.91 -1.29
N TYR A 53 23.71 -4.03 -1.20
CA TYR A 53 24.33 -5.26 -0.84
C TYR A 53 25.23 -5.79 -1.95
N GLU A 54 26.34 -5.17 -2.20
CA GLU A 54 27.42 -5.87 -2.91
C GLU A 54 27.83 -7.13 -2.15
N ASN A 55 27.66 -7.13 -0.82
CA ASN A 55 27.97 -8.28 0.04
C ASN A 55 26.75 -9.04 0.56
N HIS A 56 25.53 -8.51 0.47
CA HIS A 56 24.30 -9.15 0.94
C HIS A 56 23.27 -9.15 -0.19
N ARG A 57 22.71 -10.26 -0.55
CA ARG A 57 21.90 -10.46 -1.76
C ARG A 57 20.47 -9.94 -1.69
N VAL A 58 20.09 -9.32 -0.57
CA VAL A 58 18.72 -8.88 -0.31
C VAL A 58 18.62 -7.36 -0.29
N THR A 59 17.80 -6.78 -1.15
CA THR A 59 17.55 -5.33 -1.18
C THR A 59 16.40 -4.96 -0.25
N SER A 60 16.49 -3.80 0.41
CA SER A 60 15.37 -3.29 1.22
C SER A 60 14.10 -3.14 0.39
N PRO A 61 12.92 -3.55 0.94
CA PRO A 61 11.63 -3.38 0.27
C PRO A 61 11.29 -1.95 -0.16
N ILE A 62 11.82 -0.93 0.52
CA ILE A 62 11.63 0.50 0.17
C ILE A 62 12.40 0.85 -1.12
N PHE A 63 13.57 0.24 -1.33
CA PHE A 63 14.44 0.50 -2.47
C PHE A 63 14.30 -0.54 -3.60
N SER A 64 13.50 -1.59 -3.39
CA SER A 64 13.20 -2.62 -4.39
C SER A 64 11.93 -2.26 -5.19
N PRO A 65 11.94 -2.37 -6.53
CA PRO A 65 13.05 -2.80 -7.37
C PRO A 65 14.14 -1.73 -7.50
N ASP A 66 15.41 -2.16 -7.49
CA ASP A 66 16.51 -1.25 -7.72
C ASP A 66 16.67 -0.96 -9.22
N VAL A 67 15.92 0.03 -9.68
CA VAL A 67 15.87 0.39 -11.10
C VAL A 67 17.19 0.99 -11.61
N LEU A 68 17.96 1.66 -10.76
CA LEU A 68 19.26 2.21 -11.16
C LEU A 68 20.24 1.08 -11.48
N HIS A 69 20.33 0.10 -10.60
CA HIS A 69 21.16 -1.07 -10.81
C HIS A 69 20.63 -1.96 -11.97
N MET A 70 19.33 -2.22 -12.00
CA MET A 70 18.69 -3.08 -13.01
C MET A 70 18.87 -2.55 -14.44
N PHE A 71 18.87 -1.24 -14.63
CA PHE A 71 19.07 -0.60 -15.93
C PHE A 71 20.49 -0.09 -16.16
N HIS A 72 21.44 -0.44 -15.29
CA HIS A 72 22.85 -0.02 -15.36
C HIS A 72 23.03 1.52 -15.49
N ILE A 73 22.20 2.28 -14.79
CA ILE A 73 22.26 3.75 -14.77
C ILE A 73 23.34 4.17 -13.78
N THR A 74 24.57 4.37 -14.27
CA THR A 74 25.73 4.74 -13.44
C THR A 74 25.95 6.25 -13.33
N ASN A 75 25.44 7.01 -14.28
CA ASN A 75 25.63 8.46 -14.34
C ASN A 75 24.38 9.18 -13.81
N HIS A 76 24.21 9.21 -12.49
CA HIS A 76 23.11 9.91 -11.82
C HIS A 76 23.65 10.81 -10.71
N PRO A 77 22.94 11.91 -10.35
CA PRO A 77 23.33 12.77 -9.22
C PRO A 77 23.38 11.95 -7.92
N GLY A 78 24.34 12.25 -7.03
CA GLY A 78 24.53 11.52 -5.79
C GLY A 78 23.35 11.56 -4.80
N TRP A 79 22.42 12.52 -4.98
CA TRP A 79 21.19 12.59 -4.18
C TRP A 79 20.05 11.70 -4.73
N MET A 80 20.17 11.17 -5.95
CA MET A 80 19.14 10.38 -6.60
C MET A 80 19.34 8.89 -6.30
N ASN A 81 18.31 8.25 -5.78
CA ASN A 81 18.30 6.81 -5.54
C ASN A 81 17.07 6.14 -6.16
N SER A 82 17.07 4.81 -6.26
CA SER A 82 15.99 4.05 -6.86
C SER A 82 14.65 4.26 -6.17
N ALA A 83 14.63 4.44 -4.85
CA ALA A 83 13.41 4.69 -4.11
C ALA A 83 12.74 6.00 -4.55
N MET A 84 13.49 7.08 -4.79
CA MET A 84 12.93 8.35 -5.30
C MET A 84 12.25 8.18 -6.65
N LEU A 85 12.76 7.29 -7.49
CA LEU A 85 12.21 7.03 -8.82
C LEU A 85 10.93 6.20 -8.80
N ILE A 86 10.79 5.30 -7.84
CA ILE A 86 9.71 4.30 -7.84
C ILE A 86 8.62 4.54 -6.80
N LEU A 87 8.94 5.15 -5.65
CA LEU A 87 7.99 5.22 -4.51
C LEU A 87 6.72 6.00 -4.79
N TRP A 88 6.74 6.95 -5.71
CA TRP A 88 5.52 7.67 -6.10
C TRP A 88 4.45 6.74 -6.68
N ILE A 89 4.84 5.57 -7.25
CA ILE A 89 3.92 4.57 -7.78
C ILE A 89 3.15 3.87 -6.65
N PRO A 90 3.80 3.18 -5.68
CA PRO A 90 3.08 2.55 -4.58
C PRO A 90 2.38 3.57 -3.67
N PHE A 91 2.93 4.78 -3.48
CA PHE A 91 2.24 5.84 -2.76
C PHE A 91 1.01 6.34 -3.53
N GLY A 92 1.14 6.58 -4.82
CA GLY A 92 0.02 6.96 -5.68
C GLY A 92 -1.06 5.89 -5.74
N PHE A 93 -0.68 4.62 -5.88
CA PHE A 93 -1.61 3.51 -5.85
C PHE A 93 -2.35 3.38 -4.51
N ARG A 94 -1.64 3.45 -3.37
CA ARG A 94 -2.25 3.42 -2.05
C ARG A 94 -3.09 4.67 -1.77
N GLY A 95 -2.56 5.86 -2.06
CA GLY A 95 -3.22 7.13 -1.78
C GLY A 95 -4.50 7.37 -2.58
N THR A 96 -4.56 6.86 -3.81
CA THR A 96 -5.75 6.96 -4.66
C THR A 96 -6.75 5.82 -4.46
N CYS A 97 -6.40 4.81 -3.65
CA CYS A 97 -7.29 3.68 -3.34
C CYS A 97 -8.58 4.16 -2.65
N TYR A 98 -9.71 3.58 -3.05
CA TYR A 98 -11.00 3.90 -2.44
C TYR A 98 -11.03 3.65 -0.92
N TYR A 99 -10.41 2.58 -0.47
CA TYR A 99 -10.27 2.29 0.96
C TYR A 99 -9.45 3.37 1.68
N MET A 100 -8.30 3.75 1.14
CA MET A 100 -7.46 4.79 1.73
C MET A 100 -8.17 6.14 1.73
N ARG A 101 -8.89 6.50 0.67
CA ARG A 101 -9.75 7.69 0.63
C ARG A 101 -10.74 7.72 1.79
N LYS A 102 -11.39 6.58 2.08
CA LYS A 102 -12.27 6.46 3.22
C LYS A 102 -11.53 6.65 4.55
N VAL A 103 -10.29 6.15 4.66
CA VAL A 103 -9.46 6.32 5.84
C VAL A 103 -9.15 7.80 6.08
N TYR A 104 -8.52 8.48 5.12
CA TYR A 104 -8.13 9.89 5.35
C TYR A 104 -9.33 10.85 5.43
N HIS A 105 -10.43 10.60 4.72
CA HIS A 105 -11.66 11.39 4.90
C HIS A 105 -12.22 11.27 6.30
N ARG A 106 -12.23 10.10 6.89
CA ARG A 106 -12.72 9.89 8.26
C ARG A 106 -11.75 10.37 9.32
N THR A 107 -10.45 10.18 9.08
CA THR A 107 -9.39 10.48 10.06
C THR A 107 -9.07 11.97 10.13
N PHE A 108 -8.86 12.60 8.98
CA PHE A 108 -8.41 13.99 8.91
C PHE A 108 -9.54 14.99 8.62
N PHE A 109 -10.52 14.60 7.81
CA PHE A 109 -11.61 15.48 7.41
C PHE A 109 -12.92 15.21 8.15
N GLN A 110 -12.99 14.16 8.96
CA GLN A 110 -14.19 13.71 9.68
C GLN A 110 -15.44 13.65 8.78
N ASN A 111 -15.31 13.12 7.58
CA ASN A 111 -16.38 13.03 6.60
C ASN A 111 -16.57 11.57 6.10
N PRO A 112 -17.72 10.92 6.31
CA PRO A 112 -18.85 11.40 7.09
C PRO A 112 -18.52 11.49 8.56
N THR A 113 -19.15 12.43 9.24
CA THR A 113 -19.04 12.59 10.69
C THR A 113 -19.58 11.34 11.39
N ALA A 114 -18.93 10.91 12.46
CA ALA A 114 -19.48 9.86 13.31
C ALA A 114 -20.84 10.30 13.87
N CYS A 115 -21.74 9.34 14.12
CA CYS A 115 -23.06 9.62 14.66
C CYS A 115 -22.95 10.44 15.95
N MET A 116 -23.77 11.48 16.09
CA MET A 116 -23.81 12.41 17.24
C MET A 116 -22.54 13.27 17.46
N VAL A 117 -21.59 13.27 16.53
CA VAL A 117 -20.43 14.18 16.56
C VAL A 117 -20.73 15.42 15.71
N ALA A 118 -20.39 16.59 16.23
CA ALA A 118 -20.58 17.84 15.52
C ALA A 118 -19.73 17.89 14.25
N LYS A 119 -20.35 18.23 13.14
CA LYS A 119 -19.69 18.34 11.84
C LYS A 119 -18.75 19.55 11.81
N PRO A 120 -17.57 19.46 11.20
CA PRO A 120 -16.76 20.64 10.93
C PRO A 120 -17.55 21.63 10.07
N GLU A 121 -17.42 22.92 10.32
CA GLU A 121 -18.07 23.97 9.53
C GLU A 121 -17.44 24.19 8.14
N ILE A 122 -16.63 23.24 7.68
CA ILE A 122 -16.04 23.29 6.33
C ILE A 122 -17.14 22.96 5.34
N ASN A 123 -17.48 23.93 4.52
CA ASN A 123 -18.46 23.78 3.44
C ASN A 123 -17.96 22.78 2.39
N HIS A 124 -18.24 21.53 2.57
CA HIS A 124 -18.12 20.51 1.53
C HIS A 124 -19.36 20.57 0.61
N GLY A 125 -19.58 21.72 0.04
CA GLY A 125 -20.81 22.06 -0.69
C GLY A 125 -20.99 21.45 -2.06
N VAL A 126 -20.28 20.34 -2.36
CA VAL A 126 -20.52 19.65 -3.64
C VAL A 126 -20.92 18.22 -3.34
N GLY A 127 -22.17 17.91 -3.58
CA GLY A 127 -22.64 16.52 -3.61
C GLY A 127 -21.80 15.70 -4.60
N TYR A 128 -21.69 14.41 -4.38
CA TYR A 128 -21.02 13.51 -5.31
C TYR A 128 -21.71 13.57 -6.68
N SER A 129 -21.02 14.11 -7.67
CA SER A 129 -21.52 14.30 -9.03
C SER A 129 -21.12 13.18 -10.01
N GLY A 130 -20.51 12.12 -9.51
CA GLY A 130 -19.94 11.04 -10.31
C GLY A 130 -18.46 11.30 -10.65
N GLU A 131 -17.79 10.25 -11.11
CA GLU A 131 -16.37 10.28 -11.44
C GLU A 131 -16.17 10.43 -12.94
N ARG A 132 -16.17 11.68 -13.41
CA ARG A 132 -15.92 12.01 -14.82
C ARG A 132 -14.59 12.74 -14.94
N GLY A 133 -13.70 12.21 -15.79
CA GLY A 133 -12.40 12.82 -16.10
C GLY A 133 -11.20 12.07 -15.53
N ILE A 134 -10.07 12.23 -16.20
CA ILE A 134 -8.83 11.47 -15.93
C ILE A 134 -8.22 11.87 -14.57
N PHE A 135 -8.31 13.15 -14.20
CA PHE A 135 -7.67 13.69 -12.99
C PHE A 135 -8.47 13.47 -11.70
N ILE A 136 -9.61 12.79 -11.77
CA ILE A 136 -10.32 12.41 -10.55
C ILE A 136 -9.57 11.26 -9.89
N ILE A 137 -9.37 11.35 -8.57
CA ILE A 137 -8.54 10.43 -7.76
C ILE A 137 -8.84 8.95 -8.04
N ASN A 138 -10.11 8.58 -8.20
CA ASN A 138 -10.46 7.18 -8.44
C ASN A 138 -10.09 6.71 -9.87
N ASN A 139 -10.09 7.61 -10.85
CA ASN A 139 -9.67 7.29 -12.21
C ASN A 139 -8.14 7.20 -12.30
N ILE A 140 -7.42 8.07 -11.60
CA ILE A 140 -5.96 7.99 -11.45
C ILE A 140 -5.57 6.63 -10.85
N HIS A 141 -6.33 6.10 -9.90
CA HIS A 141 -6.06 4.81 -9.30
C HIS A 141 -5.96 3.66 -10.30
N ARG A 142 -6.75 3.69 -11.37
CA ARG A 142 -6.66 2.70 -12.45
C ARG A 142 -5.33 2.76 -13.19
N TYR A 143 -4.80 3.95 -13.44
CA TYR A 143 -3.48 4.09 -14.08
C TYR A 143 -2.36 3.69 -13.12
N MET A 144 -2.48 4.03 -11.84
CA MET A 144 -1.54 3.59 -10.81
C MET A 144 -1.55 2.07 -10.65
N LEU A 145 -2.69 1.39 -10.89
CA LEU A 145 -2.77 -0.07 -10.91
C LEU A 145 -1.85 -0.69 -11.97
N TYR A 146 -1.82 -0.15 -13.18
CA TYR A 146 -0.95 -0.67 -14.24
C TYR A 146 0.51 -0.52 -13.88
N LEU A 147 0.90 0.65 -13.36
CA LEU A 147 2.26 0.89 -12.89
C LEU A 147 2.62 -0.02 -11.69
N ALA A 148 1.69 -0.22 -10.77
CA ALA A 148 1.88 -1.11 -9.62
C ALA A 148 2.10 -2.57 -10.06
N ILE A 149 1.41 -3.05 -11.10
CA ILE A 149 1.63 -4.39 -11.66
C ILE A 149 3.04 -4.51 -12.25
N ILE A 150 3.53 -3.49 -12.94
CA ILE A 150 4.88 -3.46 -13.49
C ILE A 150 5.92 -3.54 -12.35
N ILE A 151 5.81 -2.66 -11.36
CA ILE A 151 6.71 -2.65 -10.19
C ILE A 151 6.68 -4.01 -9.46
N LEU A 152 5.49 -4.56 -9.27
CA LEU A 152 5.34 -5.87 -8.62
C LEU A 152 6.03 -7.00 -9.40
N SER A 153 5.95 -6.97 -10.73
CA SER A 153 6.65 -7.93 -11.58
C SER A 153 8.18 -7.83 -11.44
N MET A 154 8.69 -6.60 -11.34
CA MET A 154 10.12 -6.34 -11.09
C MET A 154 10.54 -6.81 -9.68
N LYS A 155 9.67 -6.63 -8.66
CA LYS A 155 9.94 -7.16 -7.31
C LYS A 155 10.04 -8.69 -7.29
N TYR A 156 9.22 -9.40 -8.05
CA TYR A 156 9.37 -10.86 -8.19
C TYR A 156 10.66 -11.25 -8.88
N TYR A 157 11.13 -10.44 -9.84
CA TYR A 157 12.45 -10.63 -10.42
C TYR A 157 13.54 -10.49 -9.34
N ASP A 158 13.46 -9.47 -8.48
CA ASP A 158 14.39 -9.31 -7.34
C ASP A 158 14.36 -10.54 -6.42
N VAL A 159 13.17 -11.06 -6.08
CA VAL A 159 13.04 -12.28 -5.26
C VAL A 159 13.80 -13.46 -5.90
N VAL A 160 13.61 -13.69 -7.20
CA VAL A 160 14.30 -14.76 -7.91
C VAL A 160 15.81 -14.51 -7.95
N HIS A 161 16.21 -13.26 -8.13
CA HIS A 161 17.62 -12.88 -8.15
C HIS A 161 18.30 -13.15 -6.80
N THR A 162 17.62 -12.90 -5.68
CA THR A 162 18.16 -13.20 -4.34
C THR A 162 18.28 -14.70 -4.05
N MET A 163 17.63 -15.57 -4.82
CA MET A 163 17.74 -17.02 -4.70
C MET A 163 18.97 -17.60 -5.43
N ARG A 164 19.65 -16.80 -6.22
CA ARG A 164 20.82 -17.24 -7.01
C ARG A 164 22.10 -16.95 -6.22
N PHE A 165 22.81 -17.98 -5.81
CA PHE A 165 24.10 -17.96 -5.10
C PHE A 165 25.19 -18.43 -6.05
N ASP A 166 26.05 -17.54 -6.55
CA ASP A 166 27.12 -17.81 -7.50
C ASP A 166 26.77 -18.95 -8.50
N ASP A 167 27.16 -20.19 -8.21
CA ASP A 167 26.89 -21.37 -9.02
C ASP A 167 25.77 -22.27 -8.48
N SER A 168 25.09 -21.88 -7.41
CA SER A 168 24.06 -22.68 -6.74
C SER A 168 22.75 -21.90 -6.50
N TRP A 169 21.69 -22.65 -6.21
CA TRP A 169 20.42 -22.07 -5.80
C TRP A 169 20.27 -22.19 -4.28
N GLY A 170 19.65 -21.20 -3.67
CA GLY A 170 19.40 -21.21 -2.23
C GLY A 170 18.39 -20.16 -1.83
N PHE A 171 18.15 -20.05 -0.55
CA PHE A 171 17.35 -18.99 0.02
C PHE A 171 17.89 -18.59 1.38
N SER A 172 17.72 -17.34 1.74
CA SER A 172 18.00 -16.81 3.06
C SER A 172 16.71 -16.39 3.76
N VAL A 173 16.80 -16.04 5.04
CA VAL A 173 15.66 -15.44 5.75
C VAL A 173 15.23 -14.14 5.06
N GLY A 174 16.18 -13.33 4.61
CA GLY A 174 15.90 -12.13 3.83
C GLY A 174 15.14 -12.41 2.53
N THR A 175 15.51 -13.47 1.79
CA THR A 175 14.77 -13.92 0.60
C THR A 175 13.31 -14.26 0.94
N LEU A 176 13.08 -14.99 2.05
CA LEU A 176 11.72 -15.34 2.48
C LEU A 176 10.90 -14.10 2.88
N ILE A 177 11.51 -13.14 3.55
CA ILE A 177 10.89 -11.87 3.92
C ILE A 177 10.48 -11.10 2.65
N LEU A 178 11.37 -10.99 1.66
CA LEU A 178 11.09 -10.30 0.40
C LEU A 178 10.01 -11.01 -0.41
N ALA A 179 10.01 -12.34 -0.42
CA ALA A 179 8.98 -13.15 -1.07
C ALA A 179 7.61 -12.97 -0.40
N LEU A 180 7.56 -13.00 0.94
CA LEU A 180 6.33 -12.76 1.70
C LEU A 180 5.79 -11.34 1.49
N GLU A 181 6.67 -10.33 1.48
CA GLU A 181 6.31 -8.95 1.18
C GLU A 181 5.69 -8.83 -0.22
N SER A 182 6.33 -9.40 -1.23
CA SER A 182 5.84 -9.40 -2.61
C SER A 182 4.51 -10.13 -2.74
N PHE A 183 4.31 -11.23 -2.01
CA PHE A 183 3.03 -11.93 -1.94
C PHE A 183 1.93 -11.08 -1.32
N LEU A 184 2.19 -10.42 -0.19
CA LEU A 184 1.21 -9.55 0.48
C LEU A 184 0.85 -8.34 -0.38
N LEU A 185 1.83 -7.77 -1.10
CA LEU A 185 1.58 -6.72 -2.09
C LEU A 185 0.72 -7.23 -3.25
N THR A 186 0.96 -8.45 -3.72
CA THR A 186 0.12 -9.10 -4.75
C THR A 186 -1.31 -9.22 -4.27
N MET A 187 -1.52 -9.71 -3.05
CA MET A 187 -2.86 -9.83 -2.48
C MET A 187 -3.55 -8.47 -2.34
N TYR A 188 -2.81 -7.43 -1.97
CA TYR A 188 -3.31 -6.06 -1.94
C TYR A 188 -3.73 -5.57 -3.34
N VAL A 189 -2.91 -5.77 -4.36
CA VAL A 189 -3.21 -5.38 -5.75
C VAL A 189 -4.42 -6.16 -6.31
N ILE A 190 -4.43 -7.48 -6.16
CA ILE A 190 -5.49 -8.35 -6.72
C ILE A 190 -6.83 -8.12 -6.01
N SER A 191 -6.83 -7.83 -4.72
CA SER A 191 -8.06 -7.55 -3.96
C SER A 191 -8.65 -6.17 -4.25
N CYS A 192 -7.97 -5.33 -5.03
CA CYS A 192 -8.42 -3.99 -5.36
C CYS A 192 -9.66 -4.00 -6.26
N HIS A 193 -10.56 -3.05 -6.02
CA HIS A 193 -11.75 -2.85 -6.85
C HIS A 193 -11.40 -2.56 -8.32
N ALA A 194 -10.35 -1.78 -8.57
CA ALA A 194 -9.90 -1.48 -9.94
C ALA A 194 -9.40 -2.73 -10.66
N PHE A 195 -8.68 -3.63 -9.98
CA PHE A 195 -8.26 -4.91 -10.54
C PHE A 195 -9.46 -5.81 -10.87
N ARG A 196 -10.45 -5.88 -9.98
CA ARG A 196 -11.69 -6.61 -10.24
C ARG A 196 -12.40 -6.09 -11.49
N HIS A 197 -12.48 -4.76 -11.67
CA HIS A 197 -13.07 -4.14 -12.86
C HIS A 197 -12.31 -4.44 -14.15
N LEU A 198 -10.98 -4.59 -14.08
CA LEU A 198 -10.16 -4.93 -15.25
C LEU A 198 -10.64 -6.25 -15.89
N PHE A 199 -10.94 -7.26 -15.08
CA PHE A 199 -11.41 -8.57 -15.55
C PHE A 199 -12.94 -8.63 -15.72
N GLY A 200 -13.69 -7.81 -15.01
CA GLY A 200 -15.15 -7.71 -15.09
C GLY A 200 -15.67 -6.81 -16.20
N GLY A 201 -14.82 -6.29 -17.10
CA GLY A 201 -15.22 -5.43 -18.20
C GLY A 201 -15.76 -4.07 -17.75
N SER A 202 -15.21 -3.50 -16.68
CA SER A 202 -15.61 -2.22 -16.08
C SER A 202 -17.05 -2.22 -15.50
N LEU A 203 -17.62 -3.37 -15.27
CA LEU A 203 -18.92 -3.57 -14.64
C LEU A 203 -18.74 -4.23 -13.27
N ASP A 204 -19.67 -3.98 -12.35
CA ASP A 204 -19.71 -4.69 -11.06
C ASP A 204 -20.19 -6.14 -11.19
N GLN A 205 -20.60 -6.54 -12.38
CA GLN A 205 -21.10 -7.86 -12.67
C GLN A 205 -20.27 -8.52 -13.76
N TRP A 206 -19.95 -9.79 -13.56
CA TRP A 206 -19.35 -10.62 -14.58
C TRP A 206 -20.39 -11.13 -15.55
N ARG A 207 -20.21 -10.89 -16.85
CA ARG A 207 -21.10 -11.36 -17.93
C ARG A 207 -20.55 -12.58 -18.67
N GLY A 208 -19.30 -12.97 -18.43
CA GLY A 208 -18.68 -14.15 -19.05
C GLY A 208 -19.03 -15.46 -18.36
N GLY A 209 -18.74 -16.57 -19.01
CA GLY A 209 -18.93 -17.90 -18.43
C GLY A 209 -18.11 -18.14 -17.16
N ILE A 210 -18.69 -18.84 -16.19
CA ILE A 210 -18.06 -19.16 -14.89
C ILE A 210 -16.72 -19.91 -15.05
N SER A 211 -16.58 -20.70 -16.10
CA SER A 211 -15.40 -21.51 -16.42
C SER A 211 -14.26 -20.74 -17.09
N SER A 212 -14.50 -19.52 -17.58
CA SER A 212 -13.47 -18.72 -18.22
C SER A 212 -12.35 -18.32 -17.26
N VAL A 213 -11.12 -18.16 -17.72
CA VAL A 213 -9.97 -17.70 -16.92
C VAL A 213 -10.27 -16.35 -16.28
N ALA A 214 -10.78 -15.39 -17.04
CA ALA A 214 -11.17 -14.09 -16.55
C ALA A 214 -12.26 -14.18 -15.47
N GLY A 215 -13.25 -15.08 -15.64
CA GLY A 215 -14.28 -15.31 -14.61
C GLY A 215 -13.71 -15.89 -13.32
N ARG A 216 -12.71 -16.75 -13.38
CA ARG A 216 -12.01 -17.27 -12.19
C ARG A 216 -11.24 -16.15 -11.47
N ILE A 217 -10.50 -15.33 -12.20
CA ILE A 217 -9.77 -14.19 -11.65
C ILE A 217 -10.73 -13.18 -11.01
N PHE A 218 -11.83 -12.84 -11.68
CA PHE A 218 -12.86 -11.95 -11.16
C PHE A 218 -13.45 -12.44 -9.84
N ARG A 219 -13.81 -13.73 -9.76
CA ARG A 219 -14.35 -14.33 -8.52
C ARG A 219 -13.31 -14.34 -7.40
N PHE A 220 -12.07 -14.71 -7.71
CA PHE A 220 -10.96 -14.66 -6.74
C PHE A 220 -10.78 -13.26 -6.18
N SER A 221 -10.65 -12.27 -7.06
CA SER A 221 -10.55 -10.85 -6.68
C SER A 221 -11.75 -10.38 -5.85
N SER A 222 -12.98 -10.73 -6.27
CA SER A 222 -14.20 -10.35 -5.55
C SER A 222 -14.27 -10.94 -4.14
N ARG A 223 -13.82 -12.19 -3.95
CA ARG A 223 -13.74 -12.82 -2.63
C ARG A 223 -12.77 -12.09 -1.69
N HIS A 224 -11.60 -11.70 -2.21
CA HIS A 224 -10.57 -11.04 -1.41
C HIS A 224 -10.81 -9.53 -1.25
N ASN A 225 -11.67 -8.92 -2.05
CA ASN A 225 -12.02 -7.51 -1.96
C ASN A 225 -12.68 -7.16 -0.61
N ALA A 226 -13.40 -8.09 0.01
CA ALA A 226 -13.97 -7.90 1.36
C ALA A 226 -12.89 -7.67 2.43
N SER A 227 -11.70 -8.25 2.25
CA SER A 227 -10.55 -8.14 3.16
C SER A 227 -9.46 -7.21 2.63
N HIS A 228 -9.79 -6.31 1.70
CA HIS A 228 -8.81 -5.40 1.08
C HIS A 228 -8.08 -4.50 2.10
N ASN A 229 -8.77 -4.10 3.17
CA ASN A 229 -8.17 -3.37 4.28
C ASN A 229 -7.10 -4.19 5.03
N LEU A 230 -7.31 -5.48 5.21
CA LEU A 230 -6.32 -6.37 5.84
C LEU A 230 -5.06 -6.43 4.97
N TRP A 231 -5.21 -6.67 3.67
CA TRP A 231 -4.09 -6.72 2.74
C TRP A 231 -3.33 -5.40 2.64
N PHE A 232 -4.05 -4.26 2.75
CA PHE A 232 -3.45 -2.94 2.82
C PHE A 232 -2.49 -2.80 4.00
N TRP A 233 -2.96 -3.11 5.22
CA TRP A 233 -2.18 -2.92 6.44
C TRP A 233 -1.08 -3.95 6.61
N THR A 234 -1.34 -5.23 6.29
CA THR A 234 -0.33 -6.29 6.41
C THR A 234 0.80 -6.10 5.40
N SER A 235 0.49 -5.73 4.15
CA SER A 235 1.54 -5.44 3.17
C SER A 235 2.34 -4.19 3.53
N LEU A 236 1.71 -3.17 4.11
CA LEU A 236 2.42 -1.97 4.58
C LEU A 236 3.36 -2.30 5.75
N ALA A 237 2.86 -3.03 6.74
CA ALA A 237 3.69 -3.47 7.88
C ALA A 237 4.87 -4.33 7.42
N MET A 238 4.67 -5.22 6.44
CA MET A 238 5.73 -6.10 5.95
C MET A 238 6.82 -5.32 5.20
N VAL A 239 6.49 -4.26 4.48
CA VAL A 239 7.50 -3.36 3.87
C VAL A 239 8.41 -2.77 4.95
N PHE A 240 7.86 -2.29 6.07
CA PHE A 240 8.68 -1.74 7.15
C PHE A 240 9.48 -2.80 7.90
N LEU A 241 8.86 -3.93 8.23
CA LEU A 241 9.56 -5.03 8.90
C LEU A 241 10.71 -5.56 8.03
N GLY A 242 10.48 -5.68 6.73
CA GLY A 242 11.51 -6.08 5.78
C GLY A 242 12.64 -5.05 5.69
N ASP A 243 12.34 -3.76 5.65
CA ASP A 243 13.39 -2.72 5.64
C ASP A 243 14.20 -2.70 6.93
N ILE A 244 13.54 -2.82 8.09
CA ILE A 244 14.23 -2.90 9.39
C ILE A 244 15.13 -4.13 9.47
N PHE A 245 14.63 -5.30 9.00
CA PHE A 245 15.44 -6.51 8.95
C PHE A 245 16.70 -6.30 8.11
N VAL A 246 16.51 -5.81 6.91
CA VAL A 246 17.58 -5.57 5.95
C VAL A 246 18.59 -4.56 6.49
N LEU A 247 18.13 -3.46 7.09
CA LEU A 247 18.99 -2.49 7.76
C LEU A 247 19.79 -3.12 8.91
N SER A 248 19.14 -3.95 9.71
CA SER A 248 19.79 -4.63 10.83
C SER A 248 20.90 -5.62 10.39
N VAL A 249 20.69 -6.27 9.25
CA VAL A 249 21.74 -7.12 8.63
C VAL A 249 22.88 -6.26 8.10
N ALA A 250 22.59 -5.12 7.48
CA ALA A 250 23.58 -4.21 6.94
C ALA A 250 24.50 -3.62 8.01
N GLU A 251 23.92 -3.25 9.13
CA GLU A 251 24.63 -2.70 10.27
C GLU A 251 25.36 -3.80 11.10
N GLY A 252 25.27 -5.06 10.66
CA GLY A 252 25.90 -6.19 11.35
C GLY A 252 25.28 -6.55 12.70
N LEU A 253 24.06 -6.04 12.99
CA LEU A 253 23.35 -6.34 14.25
C LEU A 253 22.81 -7.76 14.28
N ILE A 254 22.43 -8.29 13.12
CA ILE A 254 21.95 -9.66 12.93
C ILE A 254 22.57 -10.26 11.68
N SER A 255 22.66 -11.59 11.63
CA SER A 255 23.07 -12.31 10.43
C SER A 255 21.85 -12.74 9.62
N ASP A 256 22.02 -12.89 8.30
CA ASP A 256 21.01 -13.48 7.41
C ASP A 256 21.38 -14.93 7.10
N PRO A 257 20.86 -15.90 7.86
CA PRO A 257 21.17 -17.30 7.63
C PRO A 257 20.66 -17.77 6.27
N SER A 258 21.54 -18.41 5.50
CA SER A 258 21.25 -18.91 4.17
C SER A 258 21.27 -20.44 4.12
N PHE A 259 20.40 -21.00 3.31
CA PHE A 259 20.29 -22.42 3.01
C PHE A 259 20.59 -22.62 1.53
N ILE A 260 21.74 -23.20 1.23
CA ILE A 260 22.20 -23.45 -0.14
C ILE A 260 21.82 -24.87 -0.51
N MET A 261 21.14 -25.03 -1.63
CA MET A 261 20.85 -26.33 -2.23
C MET A 261 22.04 -26.68 -3.14
N GLY A 262 22.80 -27.68 -2.71
CA GLY A 262 23.95 -28.19 -3.48
C GLY A 262 23.55 -28.99 -4.70
#